data_9f8321012e54e3f84c4b08b64605fdad
#
_entry.id   9f8321012e54e3f84c4b08b64605fdad
#
_cell.length_a   1.000
_cell.length_b   1.000
_cell.length_c   1.000
_cell.angle_alpha   90.00
_cell.angle_beta   90.00
_cell.angle_gamma   90.00
#
_symmetry.space_group_name_H-M   'P 1'
#
loop_
_entity.id
_entity.type
_entity.pdbx_description
1 polymer ?
#
loop_
_entity_poly.entity_id
_entity_poly.type
_entity_poly.pdbx_seq_one_letter_code
_entity_poly.pdbx_strand_id
1 'polypeptide(L)'
;MRYKLMKQILRKKPLKIAIILLALYALLVVLFESSLGYFQPENASTLQIATINADGIVNQRILARIDCAGQLCVATNHWPRAWYREALANPSVEVNLESGQGGYIAVPVEGAEHDLVNADNSLGLMFRILTGFP
;
A
#
# COMPACT_ATOMS: atom_id res chain seq x y z
N MET A 1 43.98 -3.02 -30.09
CA MET A 1 43.02 -4.00 -29.57
C MET A 1 42.73 -3.82 -28.07
N ARG A 2 43.72 -3.63 -27.21
CA ARG A 2 43.56 -3.43 -25.75
C ARG A 2 42.69 -2.20 -25.34
N TYR A 3 42.76 -1.10 -26.07
CA TYR A 3 42.04 0.15 -25.76
C TYR A 3 40.50 0.02 -25.91
N LYS A 4 40.00 -0.75 -26.89
CA LYS A 4 38.56 -1.01 -27.05
C LYS A 4 37.98 -1.89 -25.93
N LEU A 5 38.72 -2.89 -25.46
CA LEU A 5 38.31 -3.75 -24.35
C LEU A 5 38.23 -2.96 -23.03
N MET A 6 39.19 -2.08 -22.75
CA MET A 6 39.23 -1.28 -21.53
C MET A 6 38.06 -0.28 -21.49
N LYS A 7 37.71 0.36 -22.63
CA LYS A 7 36.51 1.21 -22.74
C LYS A 7 35.20 0.46 -22.54
N GLN A 8 35.10 -0.79 -22.97
CA GLN A 8 33.89 -1.63 -22.77
C GLN A 8 33.75 -2.05 -21.29
N ILE A 9 34.86 -2.33 -20.60
CA ILE A 9 34.84 -2.72 -19.18
C ILE A 9 34.48 -1.51 -18.31
N LEU A 10 35.02 -0.33 -18.60
CA LEU A 10 34.69 0.91 -17.90
C LEU A 10 33.23 1.35 -18.09
N ARG A 11 32.65 1.08 -19.26
CA ARG A 11 31.25 1.41 -19.58
C ARG A 11 30.22 0.49 -18.90
N LYS A 12 30.63 -0.72 -18.52
CA LYS A 12 29.74 -1.70 -17.83
C LYS A 12 29.69 -1.53 -16.32
N LYS A 13 30.70 -0.89 -15.71
CA LYS A 13 30.76 -0.67 -14.25
C LYS A 13 29.64 0.23 -13.74
N PRO A 14 29.38 1.43 -14.32
CA PRO A 14 28.31 2.29 -13.82
C PRO A 14 26.91 1.65 -14.02
N LEU A 15 26.70 0.91 -15.09
CA LEU A 15 25.45 0.18 -15.32
C LEU A 15 25.22 -0.91 -14.27
N LYS A 16 26.26 -1.66 -13.91
CA LYS A 16 26.16 -2.68 -12.85
C LYS A 16 25.83 -2.04 -11.49
N ILE A 17 26.49 -0.92 -11.17
CA ILE A 17 26.22 -0.18 -9.93
C ILE A 17 24.78 0.33 -9.93
N ALA A 18 24.29 0.90 -11.02
CA ALA A 18 22.91 1.37 -11.12
C ALA A 18 21.89 0.25 -10.93
N ILE A 19 22.13 -0.94 -11.50
CA ILE A 19 21.27 -2.12 -11.33
C ILE A 19 21.27 -2.59 -9.87
N ILE A 20 22.44 -2.61 -9.22
CA ILE A 20 22.55 -3.01 -7.80
C ILE A 20 21.80 -2.02 -6.92
N LEU A 21 21.95 -0.72 -7.14
CA LEU A 21 21.24 0.31 -6.37
C LEU A 21 19.73 0.22 -6.56
N LEU A 22 19.26 -0.03 -7.78
CA LEU A 22 17.84 -0.23 -8.07
C LEU A 22 17.31 -1.49 -7.36
N ALA A 23 18.06 -2.59 -7.38
CA ALA A 23 17.67 -3.82 -6.70
C ALA A 23 17.63 -3.64 -5.17
N LEU A 24 18.58 -2.92 -4.59
CA LEU A 24 18.60 -2.57 -3.18
C LEU A 24 17.41 -1.68 -2.80
N TYR A 25 17.07 -0.71 -3.64
CA TYR A 25 15.89 0.13 -3.42
C TYR A 25 14.59 -0.69 -3.49
N ALA A 26 14.43 -1.55 -4.50
CA ALA A 26 13.27 -2.43 -4.60
C ALA A 26 13.16 -3.36 -3.37
N LEU A 27 14.27 -3.92 -2.89
CA LEU A 27 14.30 -4.72 -1.68
C LEU A 27 13.88 -3.91 -0.45
N LEU A 28 14.36 -2.67 -0.31
CA LEU A 28 13.97 -1.79 0.78
C LEU A 28 12.45 -1.53 0.78
N VAL A 29 11.88 -1.21 -0.38
CA VAL A 29 10.43 -1.01 -0.53
C VAL A 29 9.65 -2.27 -0.12
N VAL A 30 10.06 -3.44 -0.61
CA VAL A 30 9.39 -4.72 -0.27
C VAL A 30 9.47 -5.01 1.23
N LEU A 31 10.62 -4.79 1.86
CA LEU A 31 10.80 -5.01 3.30
C LEU A 31 9.94 -4.03 4.12
N PHE A 32 9.92 -2.76 3.73
CA PHE A 32 9.10 -1.74 4.39
C PHE A 32 7.61 -2.05 4.28
N GLU A 33 7.11 -2.32 3.08
CA GLU A 33 5.71 -2.70 2.84
C GLU A 33 5.32 -3.98 3.58
N SER A 34 6.22 -4.96 3.67
CA SER A 34 5.99 -6.18 4.44
C SER A 34 5.92 -5.89 5.93
N SER A 35 6.74 -4.98 6.44
CA SER A 35 6.72 -4.57 7.85
C SER A 35 5.41 -3.88 8.23
N LEU A 36 4.86 -3.03 7.36
CA LEU A 36 3.53 -2.42 7.58
C LEU A 36 2.41 -3.45 7.66
N GLY A 37 2.55 -4.58 6.95
CA GLY A 37 1.60 -5.69 7.03
C GLY A 37 1.71 -6.51 8.32
N TYR A 38 2.88 -6.50 8.96
CA TYR A 38 3.16 -7.24 10.20
C TYR A 38 2.88 -6.39 11.45
N PHE A 39 3.38 -5.15 11.48
CA PHE A 39 3.13 -4.21 12.56
C PHE A 39 1.83 -3.45 12.29
N GLN A 40 0.77 -3.82 13.00
CA GLN A 40 -0.56 -3.22 12.88
C GLN A 40 -0.94 -2.55 14.22
N PRO A 41 -0.46 -1.34 14.52
CA PRO A 41 -0.80 -0.66 15.75
C PRO A 41 -2.28 -0.25 15.74
N GLU A 42 -2.99 -0.60 16.81
CA GLU A 42 -4.36 -0.13 17.04
C GLU A 42 -4.30 1.22 17.75
N ASN A 43 -4.93 2.22 17.17
CA ASN A 43 -5.08 3.56 17.76
C ASN A 43 -6.29 4.29 17.13
N ALA A 44 -6.59 5.49 17.62
CA ALA A 44 -7.73 6.28 17.18
C ALA A 44 -7.73 6.63 15.67
N SER A 45 -6.57 6.56 15.00
CA SER A 45 -6.43 6.79 13.55
C SER A 45 -6.48 5.50 12.73
N THR A 46 -6.81 4.37 13.35
CA THR A 46 -6.94 3.08 12.66
C THR A 46 -8.34 2.51 12.82
N LEU A 47 -8.66 1.56 11.97
CA LEU A 47 -9.85 0.74 12.06
C LEU A 47 -9.51 -0.72 11.78
N GLN A 48 -10.28 -1.64 12.32
CA GLN A 48 -10.19 -3.05 11.95
C GLN A 48 -11.31 -3.38 10.97
N ILE A 49 -10.96 -3.89 9.79
CA ILE A 49 -11.91 -4.40 8.81
C ILE A 49 -11.90 -5.93 8.82
N ALA A 50 -13.06 -6.54 8.76
CA ALA A 50 -13.25 -7.97 8.54
C ALA A 50 -13.86 -8.19 7.15
N THR A 51 -13.14 -8.92 6.31
CA THR A 51 -13.54 -9.31 4.95
C THR A 51 -13.70 -10.83 4.87
N ILE A 52 -14.48 -11.32 3.93
CA ILE A 52 -14.70 -12.74 3.72
C ILE A 52 -14.06 -13.15 2.40
N ASN A 53 -13.18 -14.14 2.44
CA ASN A 53 -12.56 -14.68 1.23
C ASN A 53 -13.49 -15.66 0.47
N ALA A 54 -13.01 -16.17 -0.67
CA ALA A 54 -13.77 -17.11 -1.51
C ALA A 54 -14.12 -18.44 -0.81
N ASP A 55 -13.37 -18.81 0.22
CA ASP A 55 -13.58 -20.02 1.01
C ASP A 55 -14.53 -19.79 2.20
N GLY A 56 -15.06 -18.58 2.35
CA GLY A 56 -15.93 -18.19 3.46
C GLY A 56 -15.17 -17.89 4.77
N ILE A 57 -13.85 -17.78 4.71
CA ILE A 57 -13.03 -17.50 5.89
C ILE A 57 -12.99 -15.98 6.12
N VAL A 58 -13.22 -15.57 7.36
CA VAL A 58 -13.14 -14.19 7.79
C VAL A 58 -11.68 -13.80 8.01
N ASN A 59 -11.22 -12.78 7.31
CA ASN A 59 -9.89 -12.19 7.44
C ASN A 59 -10.01 -10.81 8.07
N GLN A 60 -9.27 -10.58 9.16
CA GLN A 60 -9.25 -9.30 9.85
C GLN A 60 -7.95 -8.54 9.57
N ARG A 61 -8.05 -7.22 9.36
CA ARG A 61 -6.91 -6.33 9.13
C ARG A 61 -7.12 -4.99 9.79
N ILE A 62 -6.03 -4.45 10.35
CA ILE A 62 -6.00 -3.09 10.85
C ILE A 62 -5.50 -2.18 9.73
N LEU A 63 -6.25 -1.14 9.43
CA LEU A 63 -5.99 -0.20 8.36
C LEU A 63 -5.96 1.23 8.90
N ALA A 64 -5.18 2.09 8.27
CA ALA A 64 -5.24 3.51 8.55
C ALA A 64 -6.59 4.08 8.07
N ARG A 65 -7.24 4.82 8.95
CA ARG A 65 -8.45 5.56 8.62
C ARG A 65 -8.08 6.81 7.85
N ILE A 66 -8.82 7.07 6.77
CA ILE A 66 -8.69 8.27 5.94
C ILE A 66 -10.00 9.05 6.06
N ASP A 67 -9.91 10.35 6.21
CA ASP A 67 -11.07 11.23 6.18
C ASP A 67 -11.44 11.57 4.73
N CYS A 68 -12.68 11.28 4.35
CA CYS A 68 -13.25 11.51 3.03
C CYS A 68 -14.55 12.28 3.17
N ALA A 69 -14.47 13.59 3.44
CA ALA A 69 -15.63 14.46 3.57
C ALA A 69 -16.72 13.92 4.53
N GLY A 70 -16.29 13.38 5.67
CA GLY A 70 -17.17 12.80 6.71
C GLY A 70 -17.57 11.34 6.47
N GLN A 71 -17.05 10.70 5.43
CA GLN A 71 -17.19 9.27 5.20
C GLN A 71 -15.98 8.49 5.74
N LEU A 72 -16.18 7.21 5.98
CA LEU A 72 -15.12 6.32 6.43
C LEU A 72 -14.40 5.73 5.21
N CYS A 73 -13.15 6.13 4.99
CA CYS A 73 -12.34 5.62 3.90
C CYS A 73 -11.09 4.90 4.39
N VAL A 74 -10.63 3.97 3.58
CA VAL A 74 -9.35 3.27 3.73
C VAL A 74 -8.65 3.18 2.38
N ALA A 75 -7.33 3.22 2.38
CA ALA A 75 -6.56 3.12 1.14
C ALA A 75 -5.72 1.84 1.10
N THR A 76 -5.51 1.36 -0.10
CA THR A 76 -4.46 0.41 -0.43
C THR A 76 -3.38 1.13 -1.20
N ASN A 77 -2.11 0.79 -0.93
CA ASN A 77 -0.97 1.26 -1.70
C ASN A 77 -0.93 0.56 -3.08
N HIS A 78 0.21 0.60 -3.79
CA HIS A 78 0.40 -0.01 -5.11
C HIS A 78 -0.07 -1.46 -5.26
N TRP A 79 0.04 -2.25 -4.20
CA TRP A 79 -0.27 -3.67 -4.27
C TRP A 79 -1.70 -3.92 -3.78
N PRO A 80 -2.61 -4.42 -4.64
CA PRO A 80 -3.94 -4.77 -4.19
C PRO A 80 -3.84 -5.85 -3.13
N ARG A 81 -4.08 -5.47 -1.89
CA ARG A 81 -4.05 -6.34 -0.71
C ARG A 81 -5.17 -7.37 -0.78
N ALA A 82 -5.00 -8.50 -0.09
CA ALA A 82 -6.02 -9.55 -0.07
C ALA A 82 -7.38 -8.99 0.39
N TRP A 83 -7.42 -8.22 1.48
CA TRP A 83 -8.64 -7.62 1.99
C TRP A 83 -9.36 -6.73 0.96
N TYR A 84 -8.62 -6.01 0.11
CA TYR A 84 -9.21 -5.16 -0.93
C TYR A 84 -9.89 -5.99 -2.01
N ARG A 85 -9.24 -7.06 -2.49
CA ARG A 85 -9.86 -7.99 -3.45
C ARG A 85 -11.07 -8.70 -2.87
N GLU A 86 -11.01 -9.08 -1.59
CA GLU A 86 -12.11 -9.69 -0.86
C GLU A 86 -13.29 -8.73 -0.72
N ALA A 87 -13.05 -7.46 -0.36
CA ALA A 87 -14.07 -6.42 -0.29
C ALA A 87 -14.69 -6.09 -1.64
N LEU A 88 -13.92 -6.12 -2.75
CA LEU A 88 -14.48 -5.98 -4.09
C LEU A 88 -15.35 -7.16 -4.49
N ALA A 89 -14.96 -8.38 -4.13
CA ALA A 89 -15.72 -9.60 -4.43
C ALA A 89 -16.97 -9.75 -3.54
N ASN A 90 -16.87 -9.35 -2.28
CA ASN A 90 -17.95 -9.33 -1.31
C ASN A 90 -17.96 -8.00 -0.56
N PRO A 91 -18.76 -7.02 -1.02
CA PRO A 91 -18.79 -5.67 -0.45
C PRO A 91 -19.30 -5.59 0.99
N SER A 92 -19.99 -6.59 1.49
CA SER A 92 -20.46 -6.62 2.87
C SER A 92 -19.27 -6.88 3.81
N VAL A 93 -18.85 -5.85 4.52
CA VAL A 93 -17.72 -5.89 5.45
C VAL A 93 -18.13 -5.48 6.85
N GLU A 94 -17.43 -5.98 7.84
CA GLU A 94 -17.60 -5.55 9.21
C GLU A 94 -16.43 -4.66 9.62
N VAL A 95 -16.72 -3.53 10.24
CA VAL A 95 -15.72 -2.57 10.67
C VAL A 95 -15.83 -2.35 12.17
N ASN A 96 -14.70 -2.47 12.85
CA ASN A 96 -14.56 -2.17 14.26
C ASN A 96 -13.77 -0.86 14.43
N LEU A 97 -14.40 0.11 15.10
CA LEU A 97 -13.88 1.42 15.46
C LEU A 97 -13.83 1.52 16.98
N GLU A 98 -13.08 2.47 17.52
CA GLU A 98 -13.16 2.79 18.96
C GLU A 98 -14.60 3.07 19.44
N SER A 99 -15.42 3.65 18.56
CA SER A 99 -16.83 3.97 18.85
C SER A 99 -17.78 2.77 18.79
N GLY A 100 -17.32 1.61 18.33
CA GLY A 100 -18.11 0.39 18.22
C GLY A 100 -17.95 -0.33 16.88
N GLN A 101 -18.60 -1.48 16.79
CA GLN A 101 -18.58 -2.38 15.63
C GLN A 101 -19.85 -2.20 14.79
N GLY A 102 -19.71 -2.24 13.46
CA GLY A 102 -20.85 -2.11 12.55
C GLY A 102 -20.62 -2.79 11.21
N GLY A 103 -21.72 -3.14 10.54
CA GLY A 103 -21.71 -3.63 9.17
C GLY A 103 -21.72 -2.46 8.18
N TYR A 104 -20.89 -2.56 7.14
CA TYR A 104 -20.74 -1.54 6.09
C TYR A 104 -20.76 -2.18 4.71
N ILE A 105 -21.06 -1.38 3.70
CA ILE A 105 -20.90 -1.78 2.30
C ILE A 105 -19.65 -1.05 1.76
N ALA A 106 -18.66 -1.81 1.38
CA ALA A 106 -17.45 -1.29 0.75
C ALA A 106 -17.74 -0.83 -0.68
N VAL A 107 -17.41 0.40 -1.00
CA VAL A 107 -17.56 0.98 -2.34
C VAL A 107 -16.20 1.49 -2.81
N PRO A 108 -15.72 1.06 -3.99
CA PRO A 108 -14.47 1.61 -4.53
C PRO A 108 -14.66 3.10 -4.89
N VAL A 109 -13.70 3.92 -4.49
CA VAL A 109 -13.65 5.35 -4.84
C VAL A 109 -12.86 5.49 -6.12
N GLU A 110 -13.45 6.11 -7.15
CA GLU A 110 -12.87 6.21 -8.49
C GLU A 110 -13.00 7.63 -9.06
N GLY A 111 -12.20 7.94 -10.09
CA GLY A 111 -12.27 9.20 -10.84
C GLY A 111 -11.97 10.44 -10.01
N ALA A 112 -12.77 11.51 -10.18
CA ALA A 112 -12.54 12.80 -9.54
C ALA A 112 -12.60 12.73 -8.00
N GLU A 113 -13.43 11.85 -7.43
CA GLU A 113 -13.51 11.65 -5.98
C GLU A 113 -12.21 11.04 -5.45
N HIS A 114 -11.65 10.06 -6.12
CA HIS A 114 -10.35 9.48 -5.80
C HIS A 114 -9.25 10.54 -5.80
N ASP A 115 -9.25 11.43 -6.82
CA ASP A 115 -8.24 12.48 -6.95
C ASP A 115 -8.33 13.50 -5.81
N LEU A 116 -9.54 13.85 -5.38
CA LEU A 116 -9.77 14.74 -4.23
C LEU A 116 -9.29 14.10 -2.93
N VAL A 117 -9.69 12.86 -2.65
CA VAL A 117 -9.27 12.14 -1.44
C VAL A 117 -7.75 12.00 -1.38
N ASN A 118 -7.11 11.69 -2.51
CA ASN A 118 -5.66 11.56 -2.60
C ASN A 118 -4.93 12.90 -2.41
N ALA A 119 -5.49 14.00 -2.89
CA ALA A 119 -4.94 15.35 -2.68
C ALA A 119 -5.01 15.77 -1.20
N ASP A 120 -6.15 15.53 -0.55
CA ASP A 120 -6.38 15.90 0.86
C ASP A 120 -5.56 15.03 1.83
N ASN A 121 -5.24 13.79 1.44
CA ASN A 121 -4.49 12.83 2.24
C ASN A 121 -3.09 12.55 1.67
N SER A 122 -2.46 13.55 1.06
CA SER A 122 -1.16 13.39 0.42
C SER A 122 -0.08 12.89 1.38
N LEU A 123 0.59 11.82 1.00
CA LEU A 123 1.67 11.21 1.78
C LEU A 123 2.93 12.09 1.75
N GLY A 124 3.59 12.22 2.90
CA GLY A 124 4.88 12.92 2.98
C GLY A 124 5.95 12.27 2.09
N LEU A 125 6.88 13.09 1.57
CA LEU A 125 7.91 12.64 0.62
C LEU A 125 8.69 11.41 1.12
N MET A 126 9.07 11.37 2.38
CA MET A 126 9.82 10.24 2.95
C MET A 126 8.99 8.95 2.88
N PHE A 127 7.71 9.00 3.25
CA PHE A 127 6.82 7.85 3.17
C PHE A 127 6.63 7.39 1.71
N ARG A 128 6.48 8.32 0.77
CA ARG A 128 6.38 8.01 -0.67
C ARG A 128 7.63 7.31 -1.21
N ILE A 129 8.83 7.73 -0.76
CA ILE A 129 10.10 7.04 -1.12
C ILE A 129 10.11 5.61 -0.56
N LEU A 130 9.71 5.42 0.70
CA LEU A 130 9.73 4.10 1.35
C LEU A 130 8.66 3.14 0.80
N THR A 131 7.55 3.65 0.29
CA THR A 131 6.46 2.86 -0.33
C THR A 131 6.57 2.76 -1.85
N GLY A 132 7.62 3.29 -2.46
CA GLY A 132 7.83 3.23 -3.90
C GLY A 132 6.93 4.17 -4.71
N PHE A 133 6.56 5.31 -4.16
CA PHE A 133 5.71 6.34 -4.79
C PHE A 133 4.31 5.84 -5.18
N PRO A 134 3.48 5.46 -4.20
CA PRO A 134 2.07 5.11 -4.44
C PRO A 134 1.26 6.33 -4.84
#